data_2734db3e7786c7231a149e3564617501
#
_entry.id   2734db3e7786c7231a149e3564617501
#
_cell.length_a   1.000
_cell.length_b   1.000
_cell.length_c   1.000
_cell.angle_alpha   90.00
_cell.angle_beta   90.00
_cell.angle_gamma   90.00
#
_symmetry.space_group_name_H-M   'P 1'
#
loop_
_entity.id
_entity.type
_entity.pdbx_description
1 polymer ?
#
loop_
_entity_poly.entity_id
_entity_poly.type
_entity_poly.pdbx_seq_one_letter_code
_entity_poly.pdbx_strand_id
1 'polypeptide(L)'
;MLRDFKKEKEMPTEIIEKYKGQVPDEIIEIWENYGLGSFLNGYLRVINPDDYKELVEETYFRGKESIPLFVTAFADVITWQENRYIGIIFYKEEDFDIMASGMDFFFSDIYTEESFRKEFFDLKLYGKAVKRYGELEYNQSFCFVPLLGLGGKKSIDNLDKGDTLTHIYLITELVGKVGIDD
;
A
#
# COMPACT_ATOMS: atom_id res chain seq x y z
N MET A 1 9.06 2.99 16.70
CA MET A 1 7.85 2.97 15.85
C MET A 1 7.97 1.87 14.79
N LEU A 2 8.80 1.99 13.75
CA LEU A 2 9.05 0.91 12.79
C LEU A 2 10.22 0.04 13.26
N ARG A 3 10.05 -1.31 13.29
CA ARG A 3 11.03 -2.20 13.96
C ARG A 3 12.15 -2.71 13.04
N ASP A 4 11.86 -2.86 11.75
CA ASP A 4 12.71 -3.55 10.77
C ASP A 4 12.84 -2.75 9.47
N PHE A 5 12.88 -1.42 9.61
CA PHE A 5 12.88 -0.52 8.48
C PHE A 5 14.17 -0.62 7.65
N LYS A 6 14.01 -0.83 6.35
CA LYS A 6 15.08 -0.74 5.35
C LYS A 6 14.88 0.55 4.54
N LYS A 7 15.76 1.52 4.75
CA LYS A 7 15.70 2.83 4.10
C LYS A 7 16.11 2.73 2.63
N GLU A 8 15.31 3.34 1.77
CA GLU A 8 15.62 3.53 0.35
C GLU A 8 16.23 4.91 0.10
N LYS A 9 15.54 5.96 0.55
CA LYS A 9 15.99 7.37 0.45
C LYS A 9 15.25 8.25 1.46
N GLU A 10 15.70 9.51 1.57
CA GLU A 10 14.98 10.51 2.36
C GLU A 10 13.62 10.85 1.72
N MET A 11 12.63 11.19 2.56
CA MET A 11 11.44 11.88 2.08
C MET A 11 11.84 13.31 1.71
N PRO A 12 11.47 13.82 0.51
CA PRO A 12 11.78 15.21 0.18
C PRO A 12 11.14 16.19 1.18
N THR A 13 11.91 17.19 1.62
CA THR A 13 11.44 18.17 2.61
C THR A 13 10.20 18.90 2.16
N GLU A 14 10.09 19.23 0.87
CA GLU A 14 8.92 19.87 0.29
C GLU A 14 7.63 19.03 0.41
N ILE A 15 7.76 17.70 0.40
CA ILE A 15 6.61 16.79 0.61
C ILE A 15 6.19 16.82 2.08
N ILE A 16 7.13 16.76 3.01
CA ILE A 16 6.85 16.86 4.44
C ILE A 16 6.12 18.17 4.74
N GLU A 17 6.64 19.29 4.28
CA GLU A 17 6.03 20.63 4.49
C GLU A 17 4.64 20.73 3.82
N LYS A 18 4.48 20.19 2.62
CA LYS A 18 3.20 20.19 1.89
C LYS A 18 2.09 19.48 2.66
N TYR A 19 2.39 18.32 3.25
CA TYR A 19 1.39 17.48 3.92
C TYR A 19 1.28 17.70 5.43
N LYS A 20 2.12 18.55 6.01
CA LYS A 20 2.04 18.93 7.43
C LYS A 20 0.67 19.51 7.77
N GLY A 21 0.00 18.93 8.78
CA GLY A 21 -1.37 19.27 9.14
C GLY A 21 -2.46 18.65 8.25
N GLN A 22 -2.09 17.91 7.20
CA GLN A 22 -3.03 17.14 6.38
C GLN A 22 -2.99 15.62 6.69
N VAL A 23 -1.89 15.16 7.26
CA VAL A 23 -1.71 13.78 7.74
C VAL A 23 -1.42 13.80 9.24
N PRO A 24 -1.61 12.68 9.96
CA PRO A 24 -1.25 12.57 11.37
C PRO A 24 0.23 12.88 11.63
N ASP A 25 0.52 13.43 12.82
CA ASP A 25 1.89 13.76 13.22
C ASP A 25 2.82 12.53 13.21
N GLU A 26 2.30 11.33 13.50
CA GLU A 26 3.02 10.06 13.42
C GLU A 26 3.55 9.77 12.01
N ILE A 27 2.82 10.17 10.98
CA ILE A 27 3.26 10.05 9.58
C ILE A 27 4.39 11.03 9.28
N ILE A 28 4.27 12.26 9.76
CA ILE A 28 5.35 13.26 9.65
C ILE A 28 6.62 12.76 10.34
N GLU A 29 6.50 12.22 11.56
CA GLU A 29 7.63 11.63 12.30
C GLU A 29 8.28 10.46 11.53
N ILE A 30 7.48 9.63 10.88
CA ILE A 30 8.02 8.54 10.03
C ILE A 30 8.80 9.11 8.86
N TRP A 31 8.25 10.08 8.16
CA TRP A 31 8.91 10.69 7.00
C TRP A 31 10.23 11.39 7.39
N GLU A 32 10.26 12.10 8.52
CA GLU A 32 11.44 12.79 9.05
C GLU A 32 12.52 11.81 9.54
N ASN A 33 12.14 10.77 10.26
CA ASN A 33 13.09 9.87 10.94
C ASN A 33 13.50 8.66 10.09
N TYR A 34 12.62 8.17 9.21
CA TYR A 34 12.85 6.97 8.41
C TYR A 34 12.97 7.27 6.92
N GLY A 35 12.20 8.23 6.39
CA GLY A 35 12.13 8.51 4.95
C GLY A 35 11.30 7.50 4.19
N LEU A 36 11.69 7.25 2.94
CA LEU A 36 11.11 6.24 2.06
C LEU A 36 11.84 4.90 2.25
N GLY A 37 11.11 3.82 2.28
CA GLY A 37 11.69 2.50 2.50
C GLY A 37 10.64 1.45 2.83
N SER A 38 11.08 0.28 3.26
CA SER A 38 10.21 -0.85 3.56
C SER A 38 10.26 -1.26 5.04
N PHE A 39 9.18 -1.85 5.52
CA PHE A 39 9.05 -2.38 6.88
C PHE A 39 8.09 -3.60 6.88
N LEU A 40 7.84 -4.18 8.02
CA LEU A 40 7.10 -5.44 8.17
C LEU A 40 7.71 -6.53 7.25
N ASN A 41 9.03 -6.75 7.39
CA ASN A 41 9.83 -7.68 6.58
C ASN A 41 9.73 -7.41 5.06
N GLY A 42 9.57 -6.13 4.66
CA GLY A 42 9.44 -5.72 3.27
C GLY A 42 8.03 -5.78 2.69
N TYR A 43 7.03 -6.18 3.50
CA TYR A 43 5.64 -6.24 3.05
C TYR A 43 5.02 -4.87 2.80
N LEU A 44 5.31 -3.91 3.67
CA LEU A 44 4.83 -2.53 3.56
C LEU A 44 5.96 -1.59 3.16
N ARG A 45 5.65 -0.59 2.35
CA ARG A 45 6.58 0.46 1.93
C ARG A 45 5.98 1.83 2.19
N VAL A 46 6.79 2.70 2.80
CA VAL A 46 6.50 4.15 2.91
C VAL A 46 6.69 4.75 1.53
N ILE A 47 5.67 5.39 0.99
CA ILE A 47 5.69 6.00 -0.35
C ILE A 47 5.61 7.51 -0.28
N ASN A 48 6.06 8.18 -1.35
CA ASN A 48 5.79 9.60 -1.56
C ASN A 48 4.33 9.75 -2.03
N PRO A 49 3.47 10.47 -1.28
CA PRO A 49 2.07 10.65 -1.67
C PRO A 49 1.89 11.21 -3.08
N ASP A 50 2.74 12.13 -3.51
CA ASP A 50 2.62 12.77 -4.82
C ASP A 50 2.85 11.80 -5.98
N ASP A 51 3.63 10.75 -5.80
CA ASP A 51 3.85 9.72 -6.83
C ASP A 51 2.60 8.86 -7.08
N TYR A 52 1.69 8.77 -6.10
CA TYR A 52 0.49 7.93 -6.15
C TYR A 52 -0.82 8.72 -6.21
N LYS A 53 -0.78 10.03 -5.98
CA LYS A 53 -1.98 10.85 -5.80
C LYS A 53 -2.89 10.85 -7.04
N GLU A 54 -2.32 11.10 -8.21
CA GLU A 54 -3.07 11.13 -9.49
C GLU A 54 -3.72 9.77 -9.75
N LEU A 55 -2.95 8.68 -9.60
CA LEU A 55 -3.46 7.32 -9.74
C LEU A 55 -4.67 7.07 -8.82
N VAL A 56 -4.55 7.39 -7.53
CA VAL A 56 -5.63 7.15 -6.56
C VAL A 56 -6.84 8.03 -6.84
N GLU A 57 -6.64 9.29 -7.23
CA GLU A 57 -7.73 10.20 -7.61
C GLU A 57 -8.52 9.70 -8.82
N GLU A 58 -7.85 9.09 -9.80
CA GLU A 58 -8.48 8.60 -11.02
C GLU A 58 -9.14 7.23 -10.89
N THR A 59 -8.68 6.40 -9.94
CA THR A 59 -9.01 4.98 -9.90
C THR A 59 -9.79 4.53 -8.68
N TYR A 60 -10.01 5.41 -7.70
CA TYR A 60 -10.72 5.13 -6.47
C TYR A 60 -11.82 6.17 -6.21
N PHE A 61 -13.03 5.74 -5.88
CA PHE A 61 -14.17 6.64 -5.73
C PHE A 61 -14.00 7.75 -4.66
N ARG A 62 -13.17 7.50 -3.63
CA ARG A 62 -12.75 8.47 -2.62
C ARG A 62 -11.35 9.04 -2.85
N GLY A 63 -10.82 8.92 -4.05
CA GLY A 63 -9.45 9.29 -4.35
C GLY A 63 -9.08 10.73 -4.01
N LYS A 64 -9.98 11.67 -4.27
CA LYS A 64 -9.77 13.10 -3.95
C LYS A 64 -9.66 13.41 -2.46
N GLU A 65 -10.25 12.57 -1.61
CA GLU A 65 -10.26 12.68 -0.15
C GLU A 65 -9.18 11.81 0.51
N SER A 66 -8.36 11.14 -0.31
CA SER A 66 -7.38 10.15 0.13
C SER A 66 -5.96 10.61 -0.13
N ILE A 67 -5.11 10.51 0.90
CA ILE A 67 -3.67 10.74 0.79
C ILE A 67 -2.98 9.37 0.86
N PRO A 68 -2.31 8.92 -0.21
CA PRO A 68 -1.57 7.66 -0.20
C PRO A 68 -0.39 7.71 0.78
N LEU A 69 -0.27 6.71 1.65
CA LEU A 69 0.76 6.66 2.69
C LEU A 69 1.70 5.46 2.53
N PHE A 70 1.14 4.29 2.26
CA PHE A 70 1.89 3.04 2.15
C PHE A 70 1.37 2.22 0.97
N VAL A 71 2.21 1.33 0.48
CA VAL A 71 1.83 0.30 -0.49
C VAL A 71 2.25 -1.08 0.01
N THR A 72 1.42 -2.09 -0.22
CA THR A 72 1.74 -3.47 0.14
C THR A 72 2.59 -4.15 -0.93
N ALA A 73 3.15 -5.29 -0.58
CA ALA A 73 3.87 -6.16 -1.52
C ALA A 73 3.01 -6.64 -2.71
N PHE A 74 1.68 -6.57 -2.60
CA PHE A 74 0.72 -6.94 -3.64
C PHE A 74 0.04 -5.73 -4.31
N ALA A 75 0.66 -4.55 -4.23
CA ALA A 75 0.19 -3.31 -4.87
C ALA A 75 -1.16 -2.76 -4.33
N ASP A 76 -1.55 -3.13 -3.10
CA ASP A 76 -2.65 -2.48 -2.41
C ASP A 76 -2.16 -1.17 -1.80
N VAL A 77 -2.96 -0.11 -1.84
CA VAL A 77 -2.57 1.21 -1.35
C VAL A 77 -3.29 1.55 -0.05
N ILE A 78 -2.52 1.86 0.99
CA ILE A 78 -3.04 2.34 2.27
C ILE A 78 -3.05 3.86 2.26
N THR A 79 -4.19 4.44 2.62
CA THR A 79 -4.46 5.88 2.52
C THR A 79 -4.91 6.47 3.85
N TRP A 80 -4.69 7.77 4.03
CA TRP A 80 -5.34 8.60 5.04
C TRP A 80 -6.52 9.30 4.38
N GLN A 81 -7.73 9.07 4.88
CA GLN A 81 -8.97 9.53 4.27
C GLN A 81 -9.76 10.45 5.21
N GLU A 82 -10.33 11.52 4.66
CA GLU A 82 -11.23 12.43 5.36
C GLU A 82 -10.65 12.99 6.68
N ASN A 83 -9.33 13.10 6.76
CA ASN A 83 -8.60 13.49 7.97
C ASN A 83 -8.96 12.68 9.22
N ARG A 84 -9.35 11.42 9.06
CA ARG A 84 -9.85 10.57 10.15
C ARG A 84 -9.53 9.08 10.00
N TYR A 85 -9.61 8.53 8.80
CA TYR A 85 -9.59 7.08 8.61
C TYR A 85 -8.33 6.61 7.91
N ILE A 86 -7.84 5.44 8.32
CA ILE A 86 -6.88 4.66 7.56
C ILE A 86 -7.68 3.72 6.68
N GLY A 87 -7.61 3.92 5.37
CA GLY A 87 -8.24 3.05 4.37
C GLY A 87 -7.23 2.18 3.66
N ILE A 88 -7.69 1.11 3.04
CA ILE A 88 -6.92 0.27 2.14
C ILE A 88 -7.71 0.06 0.85
N ILE A 89 -7.01 0.19 -0.28
CA ILE A 89 -7.55 -0.07 -1.61
C ILE A 89 -6.91 -1.35 -2.11
N PHE A 90 -7.71 -2.41 -2.22
CA PHE A 90 -7.30 -3.72 -2.74
C PHE A 90 -7.44 -3.75 -4.26
N TYR A 91 -6.54 -3.09 -4.98
CA TYR A 91 -6.62 -3.02 -6.43
C TYR A 91 -6.71 -4.39 -7.11
N LYS A 92 -5.96 -5.38 -6.61
CA LYS A 92 -5.97 -6.74 -7.15
C LYS A 92 -7.34 -7.46 -7.04
N GLU A 93 -8.18 -7.02 -6.09
CA GLU A 93 -9.48 -7.62 -5.79
C GLU A 93 -10.65 -6.67 -6.09
N GLU A 94 -10.38 -5.48 -6.63
CA GLU A 94 -11.37 -4.43 -6.94
C GLU A 94 -12.21 -4.02 -5.72
N ASP A 95 -11.60 -4.05 -4.53
CA ASP A 95 -12.27 -3.84 -3.25
C ASP A 95 -11.55 -2.79 -2.40
N PHE A 96 -12.18 -2.36 -1.33
CA PHE A 96 -11.61 -1.40 -0.37
C PHE A 96 -12.19 -1.63 1.02
N ASP A 97 -11.48 -1.18 2.04
CA ASP A 97 -11.96 -1.24 3.42
C ASP A 97 -11.38 -0.11 4.27
N ILE A 98 -11.94 0.08 5.46
CA ILE A 98 -11.41 0.96 6.51
C ILE A 98 -10.69 0.10 7.55
N MET A 99 -9.40 0.31 7.68
CA MET A 99 -8.56 -0.43 8.61
C MET A 99 -8.68 0.07 10.05
N ALA A 100 -8.76 1.39 10.23
CA ALA A 100 -8.84 2.02 11.54
C ALA A 100 -9.41 3.44 11.48
N SER A 101 -9.90 3.94 12.61
CA SER A 101 -10.19 5.34 12.84
C SER A 101 -9.06 5.95 13.68
N GLY A 102 -8.30 6.87 13.09
CA GLY A 102 -7.09 7.42 13.71
C GLY A 102 -5.86 6.54 13.52
N MET A 103 -4.71 7.05 13.96
CA MET A 103 -3.39 6.41 13.79
C MET A 103 -2.89 5.73 15.08
N ASP A 104 -3.53 6.00 16.24
CA ASP A 104 -3.02 5.69 17.58
C ASP A 104 -2.53 4.24 17.77
N PHE A 105 -3.25 3.28 17.21
CA PHE A 105 -2.94 1.85 17.37
C PHE A 105 -2.42 1.18 16.09
N PHE A 106 -2.49 1.85 14.95
CA PHE A 106 -2.16 1.24 13.66
C PHE A 106 -0.77 0.58 13.65
N PHE A 107 0.26 1.30 14.10
CA PHE A 107 1.62 0.76 14.11
C PHE A 107 1.85 -0.33 15.15
N SER A 108 1.13 -0.33 16.26
CA SER A 108 1.17 -1.47 17.20
C SER A 108 0.46 -2.68 16.62
N ASP A 109 -0.73 -2.48 16.04
CA ASP A 109 -1.58 -3.56 15.54
C ASP A 109 -0.94 -4.35 14.40
N ILE A 110 -0.25 -3.67 13.47
CA ILE A 110 0.48 -4.35 12.39
C ILE A 110 1.57 -5.31 12.91
N TYR A 111 2.10 -5.08 14.12
CA TYR A 111 3.13 -5.93 14.73
C TYR A 111 2.57 -6.92 15.75
N THR A 112 1.51 -6.58 16.49
CA THR A 112 1.04 -7.38 17.63
C THR A 112 -0.27 -8.11 17.38
N GLU A 113 -1.18 -7.57 16.56
CA GLU A 113 -2.51 -8.12 16.35
C GLU A 113 -2.58 -9.05 15.14
N GLU A 114 -2.59 -10.35 15.39
CA GLU A 114 -2.66 -11.36 14.31
C GLU A 114 -3.96 -11.27 13.51
N SER A 115 -5.10 -10.99 14.17
CA SER A 115 -6.40 -10.81 13.52
C SER A 115 -6.37 -9.65 12.53
N PHE A 116 -5.80 -8.51 12.92
CA PHE A 116 -5.64 -7.35 12.06
C PHE A 116 -4.82 -7.68 10.80
N ARG A 117 -3.67 -8.36 10.99
CA ARG A 117 -2.84 -8.77 9.84
C ARG A 117 -3.55 -9.76 8.90
N LYS A 118 -4.31 -10.70 9.45
CA LYS A 118 -5.07 -11.67 8.65
C LYS A 118 -6.20 -11.02 7.86
N GLU A 119 -6.81 -9.99 8.41
CA GLU A 119 -7.91 -9.27 7.78
C GLU A 119 -7.44 -8.44 6.57
N PHE A 120 -6.30 -7.75 6.72
CA PHE A 120 -5.85 -6.77 5.73
C PHE A 120 -4.64 -7.16 4.90
N PHE A 121 -3.86 -8.17 5.32
CA PHE A 121 -2.58 -8.50 4.68
C PHE A 121 -2.46 -9.96 4.25
N ASP A 122 -1.87 -10.18 3.09
CA ASP A 122 -1.56 -11.52 2.56
C ASP A 122 -0.16 -12.02 2.99
N LEU A 123 0.18 -11.91 4.29
CA LEU A 123 1.54 -12.21 4.78
C LEU A 123 1.98 -13.65 4.54
N LYS A 124 1.04 -14.62 4.60
CA LYS A 124 1.36 -16.02 4.35
C LYS A 124 1.75 -16.27 2.89
N LEU A 125 1.02 -15.67 1.95
CA LEU A 125 1.35 -15.73 0.53
C LEU A 125 2.66 -14.99 0.25
N TYR A 126 2.84 -13.82 0.87
CA TYR A 126 4.06 -13.03 0.75
C TYR A 126 5.30 -13.80 1.17
N GLY A 127 5.27 -14.47 2.33
CA GLY A 127 6.39 -15.29 2.79
C GLY A 127 6.76 -16.41 1.81
N LYS A 128 5.76 -17.06 1.21
CA LYS A 128 5.98 -18.06 0.15
C LYS A 128 6.55 -17.44 -1.13
N ALA A 129 6.05 -16.24 -1.50
CA ALA A 129 6.50 -15.53 -2.69
C ALA A 129 7.96 -15.10 -2.57
N VAL A 130 8.36 -14.51 -1.45
CA VAL A 130 9.75 -14.14 -1.19
C VAL A 130 10.67 -15.37 -1.21
N LYS A 131 10.24 -16.46 -0.61
CA LYS A 131 11.02 -17.71 -0.64
C LYS A 131 11.25 -18.25 -2.04
N ARG A 132 10.25 -18.14 -2.93
CA ARG A 132 10.29 -18.67 -4.29
C ARG A 132 10.94 -17.73 -5.30
N TYR A 133 10.62 -16.43 -5.22
CA TYR A 133 10.98 -15.43 -6.22
C TYR A 133 12.02 -14.41 -5.74
N GLY A 134 12.37 -14.43 -4.45
CA GLY A 134 13.26 -13.46 -3.82
C GLY A 134 12.54 -12.20 -3.35
N GLU A 135 13.28 -11.35 -2.65
CA GLU A 135 12.79 -10.06 -2.13
C GLU A 135 12.41 -9.12 -3.28
N LEU A 136 11.47 -8.21 -2.99
CA LEU A 136 11.09 -7.12 -3.88
C LEU A 136 12.09 -5.96 -3.75
N GLU A 137 12.37 -5.29 -4.86
CA GLU A 137 12.92 -3.95 -4.84
C GLU A 137 11.86 -2.94 -4.40
N TYR A 138 12.29 -1.74 -3.99
CA TYR A 138 11.40 -0.74 -3.40
C TYR A 138 10.18 -0.39 -4.28
N ASN A 139 10.36 -0.31 -5.59
CA ASN A 139 9.31 0.03 -6.56
C ASN A 139 8.57 -1.19 -7.15
N GLN A 140 8.91 -2.40 -6.69
CA GLN A 140 8.30 -3.63 -7.21
C GLN A 140 7.15 -4.12 -6.32
N SER A 141 6.22 -4.85 -6.93
CA SER A 141 5.19 -5.64 -6.26
C SER A 141 5.12 -7.04 -6.87
N PHE A 142 4.59 -7.99 -6.10
CA PHE A 142 4.14 -9.27 -6.64
C PHE A 142 2.80 -9.04 -7.36
N CYS A 143 2.75 -9.46 -8.61
CA CYS A 143 1.64 -9.24 -9.52
C CYS A 143 1.01 -10.58 -9.89
N PHE A 144 -0.32 -10.71 -9.81
CA PHE A 144 -1.01 -11.89 -10.31
C PHE A 144 -1.07 -11.88 -11.83
N VAL A 145 -0.62 -12.95 -12.45
CA VAL A 145 -0.65 -13.15 -13.91
C VAL A 145 -1.23 -14.53 -14.22
N PRO A 146 -2.46 -14.62 -14.75
CA PRO A 146 -3.40 -13.53 -15.10
C PRO A 146 -3.89 -12.76 -13.87
N LEU A 147 -4.41 -11.52 -14.11
CA LEU A 147 -5.03 -10.72 -13.06
C LEU A 147 -6.20 -11.48 -12.42
N LEU A 148 -6.44 -11.27 -11.12
CA LEU A 148 -7.53 -11.95 -10.40
C LEU A 148 -8.90 -11.64 -11.03
N GLY A 149 -9.17 -10.38 -11.39
CA GLY A 149 -10.40 -9.97 -12.08
C GLY A 149 -10.57 -10.55 -13.49
N LEU A 150 -9.52 -11.06 -14.10
CA LEU A 150 -9.56 -11.76 -15.39
C LEU A 150 -9.51 -13.30 -15.23
N GLY A 151 -9.87 -13.83 -14.06
CA GLY A 151 -9.92 -15.25 -13.78
C GLY A 151 -8.60 -15.87 -13.30
N GLY A 152 -7.60 -15.04 -12.99
CA GLY A 152 -6.38 -15.50 -12.35
C GLY A 152 -6.65 -16.10 -10.96
N LYS A 153 -5.84 -17.08 -10.57
CA LYS A 153 -5.94 -17.68 -9.23
C LYS A 153 -5.03 -16.96 -8.24
N LYS A 154 -5.52 -16.73 -7.03
CA LYS A 154 -4.72 -16.22 -5.91
C LYS A 154 -3.79 -17.31 -5.38
N SER A 155 -2.75 -17.59 -6.14
CA SER A 155 -1.80 -18.67 -5.92
C SER A 155 -0.38 -18.20 -6.21
N ILE A 156 0.58 -18.79 -5.49
CA ILE A 156 2.02 -18.54 -5.69
C ILE A 156 2.48 -18.84 -7.13
N ASP A 157 1.86 -19.80 -7.80
CA ASP A 157 2.21 -20.18 -9.18
C ASP A 157 1.84 -19.12 -10.22
N ASN A 158 0.96 -18.19 -9.86
CA ASN A 158 0.48 -17.10 -10.71
C ASN A 158 1.11 -15.73 -10.36
N LEU A 159 2.23 -15.72 -9.67
CA LEU A 159 2.92 -14.47 -9.31
C LEU A 159 4.10 -14.19 -10.23
N ASP A 160 4.26 -12.92 -10.54
CA ASP A 160 5.46 -12.35 -11.15
C ASP A 160 5.83 -11.06 -10.41
N LYS A 161 7.00 -10.51 -10.67
CA LYS A 161 7.43 -9.21 -10.14
C LYS A 161 7.24 -8.14 -11.20
N GLY A 162 6.67 -6.99 -10.81
CA GLY A 162 6.48 -5.87 -11.70
C GLY A 162 6.58 -4.53 -10.98
N ASP A 163 6.69 -3.46 -11.76
CA ASP A 163 6.61 -2.10 -11.24
C ASP A 163 5.22 -1.83 -10.65
N THR A 164 5.18 -1.34 -9.42
CA THR A 164 3.95 -1.19 -8.64
C THR A 164 2.93 -0.26 -9.31
N LEU A 165 3.34 0.94 -9.72
CA LEU A 165 2.45 1.91 -10.35
C LEU A 165 1.94 1.40 -11.70
N THR A 166 2.83 0.89 -12.52
CA THR A 166 2.47 0.29 -13.82
C THR A 166 1.47 -0.83 -13.65
N HIS A 167 1.66 -1.68 -12.63
CA HIS A 167 0.74 -2.79 -12.36
C HIS A 167 -0.66 -2.32 -11.93
N ILE A 168 -0.74 -1.31 -11.06
CA ILE A 168 -2.03 -0.75 -10.64
C ILE A 168 -2.76 -0.12 -11.85
N TYR A 169 -2.08 0.64 -12.69
CA TYR A 169 -2.66 1.18 -13.92
C TYR A 169 -3.18 0.07 -14.84
N LEU A 170 -2.41 -1.01 -15.00
CA LEU A 170 -2.83 -2.16 -15.81
C LEU A 170 -4.09 -2.82 -15.25
N ILE A 171 -4.17 -3.03 -13.93
CA ILE A 171 -5.38 -3.56 -13.29
C ILE A 171 -6.58 -2.67 -13.60
N THR A 172 -6.48 -1.38 -13.34
CA THR A 172 -7.61 -0.45 -13.48
C THR A 172 -8.06 -0.25 -14.91
N GLU A 173 -7.16 -0.36 -15.90
CA GLU A 173 -7.49 -0.33 -17.32
C GLU A 173 -8.20 -1.60 -17.81
N LEU A 174 -7.84 -2.75 -17.27
CA LEU A 174 -8.34 -4.04 -17.76
C LEU A 174 -9.54 -4.60 -16.98
N VAL A 175 -9.63 -4.25 -15.70
CA VAL A 175 -10.61 -4.82 -14.78
C VAL A 175 -11.61 -3.78 -14.29
N GLY A 176 -11.19 -2.54 -14.12
CA GLY A 176 -12.03 -1.43 -13.69
C GLY A 176 -11.48 -0.69 -12.47
N LYS A 177 -12.13 0.41 -12.13
CA LYS A 177 -11.79 1.29 -11.01
C LYS A 177 -12.47 0.81 -9.73
N VAL A 178 -11.86 1.10 -8.58
CA VAL A 178 -12.38 0.63 -7.28
C VAL A 178 -13.51 1.54 -6.78
N GLY A 179 -14.69 0.94 -6.56
CA GLY A 179 -15.87 1.64 -6.06
C GLY A 179 -16.48 2.64 -7.04
N ILE A 180 -16.16 2.57 -8.32
CA ILE A 180 -16.72 3.39 -9.40
C ILE A 180 -17.43 2.43 -10.34
N ASP A 181 -18.75 2.57 -10.44
CA ASP A 181 -19.54 1.87 -11.45
C ASP A 181 -19.25 2.46 -12.83
N ASP A 182 -19.01 1.60 -13.82
CA ASP A 182 -18.81 1.97 -15.23
C ASP A 182 -20.10 2.46 -15.90
#